data_17e2531a912d86de43a620098dc163c2
#
_entry.id   17e2531a912d86de43a620098dc163c2
#
_cell.length_a   1.000
_cell.length_b   1.000
_cell.length_c   1.000
_cell.angle_alpha   90.00
_cell.angle_beta   90.00
_cell.angle_gamma   90.00
#
_symmetry.space_group_name_H-M   'P 1'
#
loop_
_entity.id
_entity.type
_entity.pdbx_description
1 polymer ?
#
loop_
_entity_poly.entity_id
_entity_poly.type
_entity_poly.pdbx_seq_one_letter_code
_entity_poly.pdbx_strand_id
1 'polypeptide(L)'
;LDSKSQEHTILRDSILPGLLENLSKNIHESYPQKMFETGTVFTLDNPISEKINFSCISVHQDANFTEIKSILQSALKTGFDIKIDTKTTAHSTFEQGRCATVIVNNEDVGVIGEINSKIIDDYKIRVPVVGFEISLSDSILKSF
;
A
#
# COMPACT_ATOMS: atom_id res chain seq x y z
N LEU A 1 16.88 0.50 26.53
CA LEU A 1 16.19 0.84 25.28
C LEU A 1 14.87 0.13 25.24
N ASP A 2 13.80 0.86 25.07
CA ASP A 2 12.48 0.25 25.00
C ASP A 2 12.27 -0.47 23.66
N SER A 3 11.23 -1.29 23.58
CA SER A 3 10.93 -2.07 22.39
C SER A 3 10.66 -1.21 21.15
N LYS A 4 10.17 0.02 21.33
CA LYS A 4 9.92 0.96 20.22
C LYS A 4 11.21 1.38 19.53
N SER A 5 12.26 1.64 20.28
CA SER A 5 13.56 1.99 19.70
C SER A 5 14.12 0.86 18.87
N GLN A 6 13.94 -0.38 19.29
CA GLN A 6 14.39 -1.55 18.55
C GLN A 6 13.61 -1.75 17.25
N GLU A 7 12.30 -1.54 17.29
CA GLU A 7 11.46 -1.64 16.09
C GLU A 7 11.86 -0.61 15.03
N HIS A 8 12.22 0.60 15.45
CA HIS A 8 12.62 1.67 14.54
C HIS A 8 14.02 1.48 13.95
N THR A 9 14.82 0.55 14.47
CA THR A 9 16.14 0.25 13.89
C THR A 9 16.09 -0.78 12.78
N ILE A 10 14.97 -1.48 12.59
CA ILE A 10 14.79 -2.45 11.52
C ILE A 10 14.42 -1.72 10.23
N LEU A 11 15.19 -1.97 9.17
CA LEU A 11 14.90 -1.39 7.86
C LEU A 11 13.66 -2.05 7.27
N ARG A 12 12.65 -1.26 6.95
CA ARG A 12 11.41 -1.75 6.33
C ARG A 12 11.53 -1.73 4.81
N ASP A 13 10.98 -2.74 4.16
CA ASP A 13 10.92 -2.83 2.70
C ASP A 13 9.55 -2.42 2.15
N SER A 14 8.55 -2.26 3.02
CA SER A 14 7.20 -1.83 2.62
C SER A 14 6.50 -1.10 3.76
N ILE A 15 5.47 -0.33 3.41
CA ILE A 15 4.67 0.46 4.34
C ILE A 15 3.39 -0.28 4.77
N LEU A 16 2.80 -1.10 3.87
CA LEU A 16 1.52 -1.77 4.13
C LEU A 16 1.46 -2.53 5.46
N PRO A 17 2.46 -3.31 5.87
CA PRO A 17 2.39 -3.99 7.15
C PRO A 17 2.20 -3.06 8.34
N GLY A 18 2.84 -1.89 8.32
CA GLY A 18 2.67 -0.89 9.38
C GLY A 18 1.27 -0.30 9.41
N LEU A 19 0.66 -0.07 8.24
CA LEU A 19 -0.72 0.40 8.16
C LEU A 19 -1.70 -0.65 8.70
N LEU A 20 -1.49 -1.92 8.37
CA LEU A 20 -2.32 -3.02 8.88
C LEU A 20 -2.18 -3.17 10.40
N GLU A 21 -0.98 -3.00 10.93
CA GLU A 21 -0.76 -3.00 12.36
C GLU A 21 -1.49 -1.84 13.05
N ASN A 22 -1.41 -0.64 12.49
CA ASN A 22 -2.15 0.50 13.01
C ASN A 22 -3.65 0.28 12.97
N LEU A 23 -4.16 -0.31 11.88
CA LEU A 23 -5.56 -0.67 11.77
C LEU A 23 -5.97 -1.65 12.86
N SER A 24 -5.16 -2.67 13.13
CA SER A 24 -5.46 -3.66 14.15
C SER A 24 -5.58 -3.05 15.56
N LYS A 25 -4.87 -1.96 15.81
CA LYS A 25 -4.95 -1.22 17.08
C LYS A 25 -6.18 -0.33 17.14
N ASN A 26 -6.85 -0.07 16.03
CA ASN A 26 -7.99 0.84 15.90
C ASN A 26 -9.27 0.11 15.49
N ILE A 27 -9.35 -1.20 15.72
CA ILE A 27 -10.50 -2.01 15.30
C ILE A 27 -11.80 -1.65 16.01
N HIS A 28 -11.71 -0.92 17.12
CA HIS A 28 -12.89 -0.45 17.87
C HIS A 28 -13.42 0.89 17.36
N GLU A 29 -12.69 1.55 16.48
CA GLU A 29 -13.15 2.76 15.83
C GLU A 29 -14.20 2.44 14.76
N SER A 30 -15.04 3.42 14.44
CA SER A 30 -16.09 3.22 13.45
C SER A 30 -15.52 3.15 12.03
N TYR A 31 -16.19 2.38 11.19
CA TYR A 31 -15.90 2.31 9.77
C TYR A 31 -16.79 3.29 8.99
N PRO A 32 -16.38 3.76 7.80
CA PRO A 32 -15.13 3.40 7.10
C PRO A 32 -13.89 4.06 7.70
N GLN A 33 -12.75 3.38 7.55
CA GLN A 33 -11.45 3.93 7.92
C GLN A 33 -10.54 3.97 6.71
N LYS A 34 -9.78 5.06 6.57
CA LYS A 34 -8.76 5.20 5.53
C LYS A 34 -7.47 5.66 6.19
N MET A 35 -6.37 5.05 5.78
CA MET A 35 -5.04 5.40 6.30
C MET A 35 -4.09 5.56 5.14
N PHE A 36 -3.29 6.62 5.18
CA PHE A 36 -2.28 6.95 4.19
C PHE A 36 -0.94 7.12 4.85
N GLU A 37 0.10 6.72 4.15
CA GLU A 37 1.47 7.00 4.61
C GLU A 37 2.38 7.15 3.41
N THR A 38 3.29 8.13 3.47
CA THR A 38 4.46 8.20 2.61
C THR A 38 5.69 8.04 3.48
N GLY A 39 6.67 7.33 3.01
CA GLY A 39 7.87 7.11 3.81
C GLY A 39 8.96 6.40 3.05
N THR A 40 10.13 6.42 3.63
CA THR A 40 11.30 5.75 3.09
C THR A 40 11.23 4.24 3.34
N VAL A 41 11.48 3.47 2.29
CA VAL A 41 11.67 2.03 2.38
C VAL A 41 13.03 1.67 1.78
N PHE A 42 13.51 0.48 2.09
CA PHE A 42 14.84 0.04 1.70
C PHE A 42 14.75 -1.25 0.91
N THR A 43 15.50 -1.31 -0.19
CA THR A 43 15.71 -2.58 -0.88
C THR A 43 17.03 -3.17 -0.39
N LEU A 44 16.99 -4.46 -0.05
CA LEU A 44 18.17 -5.16 0.48
C LEU A 44 19.08 -5.68 -0.63
N ASP A 45 19.06 -5.03 -1.77
CA ASP A 45 19.96 -5.31 -2.86
C ASP A 45 21.38 -4.87 -2.51
N ASN A 46 22.34 -5.32 -3.25
CA ASN A 46 23.74 -4.94 -3.04
C ASN A 46 24.16 -3.94 -4.14
N PRO A 47 24.29 -2.63 -3.83
CA PRO A 47 24.17 -2.00 -2.51
C PRO A 47 22.72 -1.78 -2.06
N ILE A 48 22.53 -1.59 -0.76
CA ILE A 48 21.22 -1.21 -0.19
C ILE A 48 20.82 0.13 -0.79
N SER A 49 19.58 0.22 -1.28
CA SER A 49 19.04 1.46 -1.82
C SER A 49 17.80 1.90 -1.07
N GLU A 50 17.58 3.21 -1.03
CA GLU A 50 16.40 3.84 -0.45
C GLU A 50 15.44 4.27 -1.55
N LYS A 51 14.15 4.19 -1.26
CA LYS A 51 13.13 4.78 -2.12
C LYS A 51 11.98 5.27 -1.25
N ILE A 52 11.18 6.18 -1.79
CA ILE A 52 10.00 6.69 -1.11
C ILE A 52 8.79 5.96 -1.67
N ASN A 53 8.00 5.37 -0.79
CA ASN A 53 6.75 4.73 -1.14
C ASN A 53 5.56 5.55 -0.62
N PHE A 54 4.45 5.42 -1.32
CA PHE A 54 3.15 5.92 -0.92
C PHE A 54 2.21 4.73 -0.81
N SER A 55 1.52 4.62 0.32
CA SER A 55 0.64 3.52 0.61
C SER A 55 -0.67 4.02 1.19
N CYS A 56 -1.75 3.29 0.94
CA CYS A 56 -3.07 3.59 1.46
C CYS A 56 -3.81 2.29 1.71
N ILE A 57 -4.62 2.26 2.76
CA ILE A 57 -5.63 1.23 2.95
C ILE A 57 -7.00 1.89 3.15
N SER A 58 -8.04 1.21 2.67
CA SER A 58 -9.43 1.58 2.91
C SER A 58 -10.14 0.36 3.47
N VAL A 59 -10.91 0.57 4.55
CA VAL A 59 -11.46 -0.51 5.37
C VAL A 59 -12.93 -0.21 5.65
N HIS A 60 -13.81 -1.04 5.12
CA HIS A 60 -15.23 -1.02 5.41
C HIS A 60 -15.90 -2.24 4.77
N GLN A 61 -17.16 -2.46 5.10
CA GLN A 61 -17.89 -3.67 4.68
C GLN A 61 -17.93 -3.86 3.16
N ASP A 62 -17.96 -2.77 2.39
CA ASP A 62 -18.08 -2.80 0.94
C ASP A 62 -16.78 -2.44 0.22
N ALA A 63 -15.65 -2.47 0.92
CA ALA A 63 -14.34 -2.17 0.31
C ALA A 63 -14.05 -3.15 -0.82
N ASN A 64 -13.62 -2.63 -1.96
CA ASN A 64 -13.36 -3.43 -3.15
C ASN A 64 -12.26 -2.83 -4.02
N PHE A 65 -11.82 -3.60 -5.02
CA PHE A 65 -10.75 -3.21 -5.93
C PHE A 65 -11.04 -1.91 -6.68
N THR A 66 -12.28 -1.73 -7.14
CA THR A 66 -12.66 -0.52 -7.90
C THR A 66 -12.48 0.73 -7.04
N GLU A 67 -12.85 0.67 -5.77
CA GLU A 67 -12.69 1.79 -4.84
C GLU A 67 -11.22 2.18 -4.69
N ILE A 68 -10.36 1.21 -4.37
CA ILE A 68 -8.95 1.53 -4.11
C ILE A 68 -8.24 1.99 -5.38
N LYS A 69 -8.61 1.46 -6.53
CA LYS A 69 -8.09 1.93 -7.81
C LYS A 69 -8.49 3.38 -8.06
N SER A 70 -9.73 3.74 -7.78
CA SER A 70 -10.23 5.11 -7.91
C SER A 70 -9.48 6.08 -6.98
N ILE A 71 -9.20 5.66 -5.75
CA ILE A 71 -8.44 6.48 -4.80
C ILE A 71 -7.04 6.75 -5.32
N LEU A 72 -6.34 5.72 -5.79
CA LEU A 72 -4.99 5.88 -6.34
C LEU A 72 -5.00 6.75 -7.58
N GLN A 73 -5.91 6.51 -8.50
CA GLN A 73 -6.02 7.26 -9.74
C GLN A 73 -6.29 8.75 -9.47
N SER A 74 -7.18 9.05 -8.52
CA SER A 74 -7.48 10.43 -8.11
C SER A 74 -6.26 11.10 -7.49
N ALA A 75 -5.55 10.39 -6.62
CA ALA A 75 -4.36 10.93 -5.96
C ALA A 75 -3.26 11.28 -6.96
N LEU A 76 -2.98 10.39 -7.91
CA LEU A 76 -1.93 10.63 -8.90
C LEU A 76 -2.36 11.64 -9.95
N LYS A 77 -3.63 11.67 -10.33
CA LYS A 77 -4.16 12.68 -11.27
C LYS A 77 -4.10 14.08 -10.67
N THR A 78 -4.56 14.23 -9.43
CA THR A 78 -4.60 15.51 -8.75
C THR A 78 -3.22 16.01 -8.36
N GLY A 79 -2.37 15.12 -7.84
CA GLY A 79 -1.04 15.50 -7.34
C GLY A 79 0.01 15.65 -8.43
N PHE A 80 -0.05 14.86 -9.49
CA PHE A 80 1.03 14.76 -10.49
C PHE A 80 0.55 14.81 -11.95
N ASP A 81 -0.76 14.89 -12.17
CA ASP A 81 -1.37 14.79 -13.50
C ASP A 81 -0.96 13.51 -14.24
N ILE A 82 -0.90 12.41 -13.51
CA ILE A 82 -0.48 11.11 -14.03
C ILE A 82 -1.69 10.18 -14.15
N LYS A 83 -1.72 9.44 -15.24
CA LYS A 83 -2.69 8.39 -15.51
C LYS A 83 -2.04 7.03 -15.24
N ILE A 84 -2.77 6.15 -14.55
CA ILE A 84 -2.26 4.81 -14.25
C ILE A 84 -2.90 3.77 -15.16
N ASP A 85 -2.15 2.70 -15.41
CA ASP A 85 -2.65 1.45 -15.96
C ASP A 85 -2.47 0.35 -14.92
N THR A 86 -3.22 -0.73 -15.07
CA THR A 86 -3.11 -1.88 -14.19
C THR A 86 -3.01 -3.17 -15.00
N LYS A 87 -2.23 -4.11 -14.49
CA LYS A 87 -2.08 -5.44 -15.09
C LYS A 87 -2.27 -6.48 -14.00
N THR A 88 -3.18 -7.43 -14.24
CA THR A 88 -3.44 -8.51 -13.28
C THR A 88 -2.15 -9.23 -12.92
N THR A 89 -1.93 -9.44 -11.64
CA THR A 89 -0.73 -10.08 -11.12
C THR A 89 -1.07 -10.92 -9.89
N ALA A 90 -0.09 -11.64 -9.40
CA ALA A 90 -0.17 -12.37 -8.13
C ALA A 90 0.82 -11.76 -7.16
N HIS A 91 0.39 -11.56 -5.91
CA HIS A 91 1.23 -11.03 -4.84
C HIS A 91 0.75 -11.60 -3.50
N SER A 92 1.69 -12.04 -2.67
CA SER A 92 1.37 -12.77 -1.44
C SER A 92 0.54 -11.97 -0.42
N THR A 93 0.62 -10.64 -0.46
CA THR A 93 -0.15 -9.77 0.44
C THR A 93 -1.61 -9.64 0.03
N PHE A 94 -1.95 -9.95 -1.23
CA PHE A 94 -3.27 -9.69 -1.81
C PHE A 94 -3.99 -10.97 -2.17
N GLU A 95 -5.33 -10.89 -2.29
CA GLU A 95 -6.14 -12.00 -2.76
C GLU A 95 -5.84 -12.33 -4.21
N GLN A 96 -5.73 -13.61 -4.50
CA GLN A 96 -5.53 -14.09 -5.87
C GLN A 96 -6.72 -13.69 -6.75
N GLY A 97 -6.43 -13.13 -7.91
CA GLY A 97 -7.45 -12.67 -8.86
C GLY A 97 -8.03 -11.30 -8.54
N ARG A 98 -7.61 -10.67 -7.44
CA ARG A 98 -8.09 -9.34 -7.02
C ARG A 98 -6.94 -8.39 -6.73
N CYS A 99 -5.90 -8.51 -7.52
CA CYS A 99 -4.64 -7.79 -7.33
C CYS A 99 -4.07 -7.46 -8.69
N ALA A 100 -3.44 -6.31 -8.80
CA ALA A 100 -2.83 -5.86 -10.04
C ALA A 100 -1.53 -5.11 -9.78
N THR A 101 -0.64 -5.17 -10.75
CA THR A 101 0.51 -4.29 -10.83
C THR A 101 0.06 -2.92 -11.29
N VAL A 102 0.53 -1.86 -10.64
CA VAL A 102 0.30 -0.48 -11.05
C VAL A 102 1.41 -0.07 -12.01
N ILE A 103 1.02 0.46 -13.16
CA ILE A 103 1.95 0.84 -14.23
C ILE A 103 1.79 2.34 -14.52
N VAL A 104 2.91 3.04 -14.52
CA VAL A 104 3.00 4.45 -14.88
C VAL A 104 4.12 4.61 -15.91
N ASN A 105 3.79 5.18 -17.06
CA ASN A 105 4.75 5.38 -18.17
C ASN A 105 5.49 4.08 -18.54
N ASN A 106 4.73 2.98 -18.63
CA ASN A 106 5.23 1.64 -18.96
C ASN A 106 6.18 1.03 -17.91
N GLU A 107 6.25 1.62 -16.71
CA GLU A 107 7.04 1.09 -15.61
C GLU A 107 6.14 0.54 -14.52
N ASP A 108 6.52 -0.61 -13.95
CA ASP A 108 5.91 -1.17 -12.76
C ASP A 108 6.32 -0.31 -11.55
N VAL A 109 5.35 0.34 -10.92
CA VAL A 109 5.60 1.20 -9.76
C VAL A 109 5.03 0.65 -8.47
N GLY A 110 4.28 -0.44 -8.51
CA GLY A 110 3.74 -1.02 -7.28
C GLY A 110 2.57 -1.97 -7.49
N VAL A 111 1.81 -2.17 -6.44
CA VAL A 111 0.75 -3.17 -6.38
C VAL A 111 -0.50 -2.58 -5.73
N ILE A 112 -1.66 -3.07 -6.16
CA ILE A 112 -2.96 -2.62 -5.67
C ILE A 112 -3.93 -3.79 -5.64
N GLY A 113 -4.79 -3.86 -4.62
CA GLY A 113 -5.77 -4.94 -4.58
C GLY A 113 -6.48 -5.08 -3.24
N GLU A 114 -7.18 -6.19 -3.11
CA GLU A 114 -7.80 -6.60 -1.85
C GLU A 114 -6.78 -7.37 -1.03
N ILE A 115 -6.65 -7.03 0.25
CA ILE A 115 -5.70 -7.69 1.14
C ILE A 115 -6.15 -9.14 1.37
N ASN A 116 -5.19 -10.05 1.38
CA ASN A 116 -5.42 -11.48 1.57
C ASN A 116 -6.17 -11.73 2.89
N SER A 117 -7.21 -12.57 2.83
CA SER A 117 -8.06 -12.87 3.98
C SER A 117 -7.28 -13.48 5.15
N LYS A 118 -6.25 -14.26 4.88
CA LYS A 118 -5.41 -14.85 5.93
C LYS A 118 -4.65 -13.78 6.69
N ILE A 119 -4.12 -12.78 6.00
CA ILE A 119 -3.44 -11.65 6.63
C ILE A 119 -4.41 -10.84 7.48
N ILE A 120 -5.60 -10.58 6.96
CA ILE A 120 -6.66 -9.87 7.69
C ILE A 120 -7.00 -10.62 8.99
N ASP A 121 -7.15 -11.93 8.91
CA ASP A 121 -7.43 -12.78 10.07
C ASP A 121 -6.29 -12.74 11.10
N ASP A 122 -5.04 -12.76 10.64
CA ASP A 122 -3.87 -12.70 11.51
C ASP A 122 -3.82 -11.39 12.31
N TYR A 123 -4.28 -10.29 11.71
CA TYR A 123 -4.41 -9.00 12.40
C TYR A 123 -5.74 -8.84 13.15
N LYS A 124 -6.61 -9.88 13.14
CA LYS A 124 -7.92 -9.88 13.81
C LYS A 124 -8.87 -8.79 13.28
N ILE A 125 -8.71 -8.44 12.02
CA ILE A 125 -9.59 -7.50 11.33
C ILE A 125 -10.79 -8.29 10.79
N ARG A 126 -11.99 -7.75 10.92
CA ARG A 126 -13.24 -8.47 10.62
C ARG A 126 -13.98 -7.95 9.40
N VAL A 127 -13.43 -6.99 8.70
CA VAL A 127 -14.04 -6.39 7.51
C VAL A 127 -13.03 -6.38 6.37
N PRO A 128 -13.50 -6.29 5.10
CA PRO A 128 -12.59 -6.22 3.96
C PRO A 128 -11.64 -5.04 4.04
N VAL A 129 -10.40 -5.28 3.60
CA VAL A 129 -9.36 -4.26 3.51
C VAL A 129 -8.85 -4.25 2.08
N VAL A 130 -8.81 -3.08 1.47
CA VAL A 130 -8.19 -2.86 0.18
C VAL A 130 -7.05 -1.88 0.33
N GLY A 131 -6.04 -2.00 -0.52
CA GLY A 131 -4.87 -1.14 -0.36
C GLY A 131 -4.00 -1.10 -1.59
N PHE A 132 -3.05 -0.18 -1.56
CA PHE A 132 -1.98 -0.11 -2.55
C PHE A 132 -0.70 0.32 -1.88
N GLU A 133 0.39 0.00 -2.54
CA GLU A 133 1.70 0.58 -2.23
C GLU A 133 2.43 0.81 -3.54
N ILE A 134 2.85 2.04 -3.78
CA ILE A 134 3.60 2.41 -4.98
C ILE A 134 4.89 3.12 -4.59
N SER A 135 5.90 2.95 -5.44
CA SER A 135 7.14 3.71 -5.34
C SER A 135 6.96 5.05 -6.04
N LEU A 136 7.27 6.13 -5.34
CA LEU A 136 7.33 7.46 -5.94
C LEU A 136 8.67 7.58 -6.67
N SER A 137 8.78 6.81 -7.75
CA SER A 137 9.98 6.74 -8.58
C SER A 137 10.15 8.00 -9.43
N ASP A 138 11.28 8.06 -10.11
CA ASP A 138 11.55 9.12 -11.08
C ASP A 138 10.44 9.27 -12.12
N SER A 139 9.79 8.16 -12.51
CA SER A 139 8.67 8.19 -13.45
C SER A 139 7.52 9.05 -12.98
N ILE A 140 7.30 9.14 -11.67
CA ILE A 140 6.26 9.96 -11.06
C ILE A 140 6.81 11.35 -10.73
N LEU A 141 7.97 11.43 -10.09
CA LEU A 141 8.54 12.69 -9.62
C LEU A 141 9.00 13.62 -10.76
N LYS A 142 9.40 13.07 -11.90
CA LYS A 142 9.80 13.85 -13.07
C LYS A 142 8.63 14.48 -13.83
N SER A 143 7.39 14.21 -13.39
CA SER A 143 6.21 14.82 -13.99
C SER A 143 5.96 16.25 -13.51
N PHE A 144 6.82 16.75 -12.65
CA PHE A 144 6.79 18.15 -12.22
C PHE A 144 7.48 19.07 -13.21
#